data_b968ee5b85fb39b3caecf5696f4b3208
#
_entry.id   b968ee5b85fb39b3caecf5696f4b3208
#
_cell.length_a   1.000
_cell.length_b   1.000
_cell.length_c   1.000
_cell.angle_alpha   90.00
_cell.angle_beta   90.00
_cell.angle_gamma   90.00
#
_symmetry.space_group_name_H-M   'P 1'
#
loop_
_entity.id
_entity.type
_entity.pdbx_description
1 polymer ?
#
loop_
_entity_poly.entity_id
_entity_poly.type
_entity_poly.pdbx_seq_one_letter_code
_entity_poly.pdbx_strand_id
1 'polypeptide(L)'
;MAYAEKIESFGDTNWYLVDRKPYKCPTCSSRNIGKAILGYPSEEDFLDETLYIIGCIPDPTPTQCKFGCNDCDSKFWKDTPRMRTHVKEMQKWREQQWSSLTNILRWIKKLFLLKNYLVSGLVEEYRIKTNLFALSPNSAVKIFQQKYPEAKDVYVIQNLFKQKN
;
A
#
# COMPACT_ATOMS: atom_id res chain seq x y z
N MET A 1 15.74 24.77 20.46
CA MET A 1 15.82 23.31 20.22
C MET A 1 15.95 23.10 18.72
N ALA A 2 16.69 22.07 18.26
CA ALA A 2 16.70 21.70 16.85
C ALA A 2 15.32 21.14 16.49
N TYR A 3 14.71 21.66 15.43
CA TYR A 3 13.46 21.15 14.91
C TYR A 3 13.73 19.82 14.18
N ALA A 4 12.92 18.80 14.45
CA ALA A 4 12.95 17.52 13.74
C ALA A 4 11.51 17.08 13.43
N GLU A 5 11.12 17.17 12.18
CA GLU A 5 9.83 16.71 11.69
C GLU A 5 9.96 15.30 11.13
N LYS A 6 9.20 14.35 11.69
CA LYS A 6 9.18 12.98 11.18
C LYS A 6 8.48 12.95 9.82
N ILE A 7 9.15 12.37 8.86
CA ILE A 7 8.57 12.04 7.56
C ILE A 7 8.42 10.53 7.46
N GLU A 8 7.43 10.08 6.73
CA GLU A 8 7.25 8.65 6.51
C GLU A 8 8.36 8.14 5.58
N SER A 9 9.01 7.07 6.01
CA SER A 9 10.11 6.45 5.29
C SER A 9 9.67 5.23 4.48
N PHE A 10 10.53 4.78 3.59
CA PHE A 10 10.45 3.46 2.99
C PHE A 10 11.15 2.44 3.91
N GLY A 11 10.45 1.33 4.22
CA GLY A 11 11.00 0.29 5.09
C GLY A 11 10.97 0.63 6.57
N ASP A 12 11.90 0.05 7.33
CA ASP A 12 11.94 0.13 8.80
C ASP A 12 12.69 1.36 9.34
N THR A 13 13.31 2.15 8.47
CA THR A 13 14.12 3.32 8.84
C THR A 13 13.27 4.55 9.08
N ASN A 14 13.48 5.24 10.20
CA ASN A 14 12.81 6.49 10.51
C ASN A 14 13.52 7.68 9.85
N TRP A 15 12.77 8.48 9.10
CA TRP A 15 13.26 9.64 8.37
C TRP A 15 12.76 10.95 8.98
N TYR A 16 13.64 11.96 9.01
CA TYR A 16 13.35 13.26 9.61
C TYR A 16 13.85 14.41 8.74
N LEU A 17 13.05 15.49 8.65
CA LEU A 17 13.52 16.79 8.20
C LEU A 17 14.07 17.57 9.38
N VAL A 18 15.25 18.17 9.24
CA VAL A 18 15.93 18.91 10.30
C VAL A 18 16.51 20.22 9.74
N ASP A 19 16.50 21.28 10.56
CA ASP A 19 17.16 22.56 10.22
C ASP A 19 18.68 22.48 10.42
N ARG A 20 19.13 21.70 11.41
CA ARG A 20 20.54 21.48 11.79
C ARG A 20 20.72 20.10 12.42
N LYS A 21 21.98 19.71 12.69
CA LYS A 21 22.30 18.44 13.36
C LYS A 21 21.50 18.31 14.66
N PRO A 22 20.69 17.28 14.86
CA PRO A 22 19.96 17.07 16.10
C PRO A 22 20.94 16.72 17.23
N TYR A 23 20.66 17.21 18.43
CA TYR A 23 21.45 16.87 19.61
C TYR A 23 21.16 15.45 20.14
N LYS A 24 19.91 14.98 19.92
CA LYS A 24 19.45 13.64 20.28
C LYS A 24 18.58 13.08 19.14
N CYS A 25 18.66 11.78 18.93
CA CYS A 25 17.80 11.08 18.01
C CYS A 25 16.34 11.08 18.52
N PRO A 26 15.36 11.51 17.74
CA PRO A 26 13.95 11.49 18.15
C PRO A 26 13.39 10.07 18.34
N THR A 27 13.99 9.06 17.70
CA THR A 27 13.56 7.65 17.76
C THR A 27 14.06 6.96 19.03
N CYS A 28 15.38 6.96 19.26
CA CYS A 28 16.02 6.19 20.34
C CYS A 28 16.64 7.05 21.46
N SER A 29 16.55 8.38 21.35
CA SER A 29 17.12 9.35 22.30
C SER A 29 18.65 9.32 22.41
N SER A 30 19.33 8.58 21.55
CA SER A 30 20.80 8.53 21.50
C SER A 30 21.40 9.88 21.07
N ARG A 31 22.62 10.14 21.49
CA ARG A 31 23.46 11.27 21.04
C ARG A 31 24.43 10.88 19.93
N ASN A 32 24.50 9.58 19.61
CA ASN A 32 25.39 9.03 18.60
C ASN A 32 24.87 9.32 17.18
N ILE A 33 24.94 10.59 16.78
CA ILE A 33 24.48 11.07 15.47
C ILE A 33 25.69 11.49 14.68
N GLY A 34 26.00 10.73 13.62
CA GLY A 34 27.09 10.95 12.71
C GLY A 34 26.74 11.84 11.53
N LYS A 35 27.76 12.48 10.94
CA LYS A 35 27.66 13.12 9.63
C LYS A 35 27.55 12.04 8.56
N ALA A 36 26.54 12.12 7.71
CA ALA A 36 26.31 11.13 6.67
C ALA A 36 27.36 11.23 5.56
N ILE A 37 27.96 10.09 5.22
CA ILE A 37 28.86 9.93 4.07
C ILE A 37 28.31 8.88 3.11
N LEU A 38 28.41 9.16 1.81
CA LEU A 38 28.03 8.28 0.73
C LEU A 38 29.27 7.87 -0.04
N GLY A 39 29.39 6.58 -0.38
CA GLY A 39 30.51 6.06 -1.17
C GLY A 39 31.14 4.82 -0.53
N TYR A 40 32.39 4.55 -0.90
CA TYR A 40 33.18 3.49 -0.31
C TYR A 40 34.00 4.08 0.87
N PRO A 41 33.60 3.83 2.13
CA PRO A 41 34.33 4.32 3.28
C PRO A 41 35.70 3.60 3.38
N SER A 42 36.71 4.32 3.87
CA SER A 42 37.98 3.72 4.26
C SER A 42 37.85 2.94 5.57
N GLU A 43 38.84 2.12 5.94
CA GLU A 43 38.83 1.42 7.23
C GLU A 43 38.81 2.42 8.40
N GLU A 44 39.42 3.58 8.26
CA GLU A 44 39.40 4.64 9.23
C GLU A 44 38.03 5.26 9.44
N ASP A 45 37.24 5.41 8.35
CA ASP A 45 35.87 5.95 8.40
C ASP A 45 34.93 5.03 9.19
N PHE A 46 35.15 3.72 9.20
CA PHE A 46 34.35 2.77 10.00
C PHE A 46 34.62 2.89 11.49
N LEU A 47 35.77 3.39 11.87
CA LEU A 47 36.17 3.59 13.28
C LEU A 47 35.77 4.97 13.79
N ASP A 48 35.39 5.89 12.91
CA ASP A 48 35.00 7.25 13.29
C ASP A 48 33.53 7.32 13.69
N GLU A 49 33.24 7.31 14.98
CA GLU A 49 31.89 7.44 15.52
C GLU A 49 31.17 8.76 15.16
N THR A 50 31.91 9.75 14.66
CA THR A 50 31.30 11.03 14.18
C THR A 50 30.69 10.91 12.81
N LEU A 51 30.94 9.80 12.10
CA LEU A 51 30.41 9.51 10.77
C LEU A 51 29.24 8.54 10.84
N TYR A 52 28.36 8.67 9.86
CA TYR A 52 27.26 7.75 9.59
C TYR A 52 27.37 7.27 8.14
N ILE A 53 27.62 5.99 7.93
CA ILE A 53 27.84 5.42 6.61
C ILE A 53 26.51 5.06 5.96
N ILE A 54 26.15 5.75 4.86
CA ILE A 54 24.91 5.47 4.10
C ILE A 54 25.09 4.26 3.18
N GLY A 55 26.33 3.95 2.78
CA GLY A 55 26.66 2.98 1.75
C GLY A 55 26.95 3.62 0.41
N CYS A 56 27.03 2.80 -0.65
CA CYS A 56 27.38 3.26 -2.00
C CYS A 56 26.20 3.58 -2.90
N ILE A 57 24.97 3.24 -2.47
CA ILE A 57 23.75 3.50 -3.26
C ILE A 57 23.06 4.73 -2.68
N PRO A 58 22.88 5.80 -3.48
CA PRO A 58 22.17 6.99 -3.02
C PRO A 58 20.70 6.67 -2.74
N ASP A 59 20.14 7.28 -1.69
CA ASP A 59 18.70 7.25 -1.44
C ASP A 59 17.96 7.91 -2.62
N PRO A 60 16.74 7.44 -2.99
CA PRO A 60 15.93 8.00 -4.08
C PRO A 60 15.29 9.34 -3.68
N THR A 61 16.09 10.26 -3.19
CA THR A 61 15.69 11.58 -2.71
C THR A 61 16.44 12.68 -3.47
N PRO A 62 15.86 13.89 -3.63
CA PRO A 62 16.49 14.98 -4.39
C PRO A 62 17.77 15.53 -3.71
N THR A 63 17.98 15.20 -2.44
CA THR A 63 19.19 15.54 -1.69
C THR A 63 19.56 14.36 -0.79
N GLN A 64 20.85 14.13 -0.61
CA GLN A 64 21.30 13.07 0.30
C GLN A 64 21.02 13.45 1.77
N CYS A 65 20.82 12.45 2.64
CA CYS A 65 20.74 12.69 4.07
C CYS A 65 22.04 13.33 4.57
N LYS A 66 21.92 14.18 5.57
CA LYS A 66 23.07 14.94 6.12
C LYS A 66 23.63 14.33 7.38
N PHE A 67 22.79 13.63 8.12
CA PHE A 67 23.16 12.98 9.37
C PHE A 67 22.40 11.66 9.51
N GLY A 68 22.92 10.73 10.29
CA GLY A 68 22.26 9.49 10.67
C GLY A 68 22.56 9.12 12.12
N CYS A 69 21.67 8.36 12.72
CA CYS A 69 21.87 7.82 14.07
C CYS A 69 22.51 6.44 13.96
N ASN A 70 23.71 6.28 14.51
CA ASN A 70 24.45 5.02 14.47
C ASN A 70 23.80 3.90 15.31
N ASP A 71 22.91 4.26 16.27
CA ASP A 71 22.29 3.27 17.16
C ASP A 71 20.95 2.72 16.64
N CYS A 72 20.21 3.47 15.81
CA CYS A 72 18.89 3.04 15.34
C CYS A 72 18.62 3.30 13.85
N ASP A 73 19.64 3.65 13.09
CA ASP A 73 19.59 3.90 11.65
C ASP A 73 18.57 4.97 11.21
N SER A 74 18.18 5.88 12.11
CA SER A 74 17.35 7.02 11.74
C SER A 74 18.15 7.99 10.89
N LYS A 75 17.56 8.44 9.77
CA LYS A 75 18.19 9.34 8.80
C LYS A 75 17.62 10.75 8.87
N PHE A 76 18.48 11.76 8.69
CA PHE A 76 18.13 13.18 8.82
C PHE A 76 18.50 13.95 7.56
N TRP A 77 17.50 14.52 6.90
CA TRP A 77 17.64 15.39 5.73
C TRP A 77 17.55 16.84 6.15
N LYS A 78 18.35 17.69 5.51
CA LYS A 78 18.19 19.13 5.69
C LYS A 78 16.85 19.58 5.17
N ASP A 79 16.10 20.34 5.99
CA ASP A 79 14.84 20.95 5.60
C ASP A 79 15.07 21.99 4.50
N THR A 80 14.64 21.69 3.29
CA THR A 80 14.73 22.57 2.13
C THR A 80 13.42 22.52 1.35
N PRO A 81 13.05 23.61 0.63
CA PRO A 81 11.84 23.61 -0.19
C PRO A 81 11.78 22.41 -1.15
N ARG A 82 12.92 22.05 -1.75
CA ARG A 82 13.02 20.91 -2.67
C ARG A 82 12.70 19.59 -1.98
N MET A 83 13.21 19.38 -0.77
CA MET A 83 12.94 18.15 -0.01
C MET A 83 11.48 18.11 0.48
N ARG A 84 10.91 19.24 0.91
CA ARG A 84 9.49 19.34 1.28
C ARG A 84 8.55 19.01 0.12
N THR A 85 8.86 19.48 -1.09
CA THR A 85 8.09 19.13 -2.29
C THR A 85 8.13 17.63 -2.54
N HIS A 86 9.31 17.02 -2.49
CA HIS A 86 9.48 15.58 -2.66
C HIS A 86 8.70 14.77 -1.63
N VAL A 87 8.73 15.15 -0.34
CA VAL A 87 7.96 14.49 0.72
C VAL A 87 6.45 14.52 0.41
N LYS A 88 5.91 15.68 -0.03
CA LYS A 88 4.50 15.81 -0.43
C LYS A 88 4.15 14.92 -1.62
N GLU A 89 5.03 14.81 -2.62
CA GLU A 89 4.84 13.94 -3.77
C GLU A 89 4.84 12.47 -3.36
N MET A 90 5.76 12.05 -2.49
CA MET A 90 5.81 10.70 -1.93
C MET A 90 4.53 10.36 -1.16
N GLN A 91 4.03 11.28 -0.32
CA GLN A 91 2.77 11.09 0.42
C GLN A 91 1.59 10.90 -0.53
N LYS A 92 1.46 11.79 -1.54
CA LYS A 92 0.41 11.70 -2.56
C LYS A 92 0.47 10.39 -3.35
N TRP A 93 1.66 9.95 -3.75
CA TRP A 93 1.86 8.68 -4.43
C TRP A 93 1.42 7.48 -3.56
N ARG A 94 1.75 7.49 -2.27
CA ARG A 94 1.34 6.46 -1.31
C ARG A 94 -0.17 6.40 -1.13
N GLU A 95 -0.84 7.55 -1.00
CA GLU A 95 -2.30 7.64 -0.90
C GLU A 95 -2.98 7.05 -2.15
N GLN A 96 -2.44 7.33 -3.35
CA GLN A 96 -2.93 6.76 -4.60
C GLN A 96 -2.76 5.23 -4.65
N GLN A 97 -1.62 4.72 -4.25
CA GLN A 97 -1.36 3.27 -4.14
C GLN A 97 -2.33 2.60 -3.15
N TRP A 98 -2.53 3.22 -1.98
CA TRP A 98 -3.40 2.68 -0.93
C TRP A 98 -4.87 2.66 -1.37
N SER A 99 -5.34 3.68 -2.07
CA SER A 99 -6.69 3.71 -2.64
C SER A 99 -6.91 2.64 -3.70
N SER A 100 -5.92 2.36 -4.53
CA SER A 100 -5.97 1.29 -5.53
C SER A 100 -6.05 -0.09 -4.87
N LEU A 101 -5.22 -0.37 -3.87
CA LEU A 101 -5.24 -1.64 -3.12
C LEU A 101 -6.57 -1.87 -2.41
N THR A 102 -7.15 -0.84 -1.79
CA THR A 102 -8.46 -0.96 -1.13
C THR A 102 -9.58 -1.25 -2.13
N ASN A 103 -9.52 -0.70 -3.33
CA ASN A 103 -10.46 -1.00 -4.40
C ASN A 103 -10.33 -2.46 -4.89
N ILE A 104 -9.12 -2.96 -5.06
CA ILE A 104 -8.84 -4.37 -5.42
C ILE A 104 -9.36 -5.30 -4.32
N LEU A 105 -9.09 -5.02 -3.04
CA LEU A 105 -9.58 -5.82 -1.92
C LEU A 105 -11.11 -5.82 -1.84
N ARG A 106 -11.76 -4.68 -2.11
CA ARG A 106 -13.22 -4.59 -2.19
C ARG A 106 -13.78 -5.42 -3.33
N TRP A 107 -13.10 -5.42 -4.49
CA TRP A 107 -13.48 -6.23 -5.64
C TRP A 107 -13.31 -7.73 -5.35
N ILE A 108 -12.19 -8.14 -4.75
CA ILE A 108 -11.94 -9.53 -4.31
C ILE A 108 -12.99 -9.98 -3.30
N LYS A 109 -13.33 -9.16 -2.29
CA LYS A 109 -14.43 -9.48 -1.35
C LYS A 109 -15.75 -9.70 -2.07
N LYS A 110 -16.07 -8.93 -3.10
CA LYS A 110 -17.27 -9.17 -3.92
C LYS A 110 -17.24 -10.51 -4.64
N LEU A 111 -16.09 -10.92 -5.18
CA LEU A 111 -15.93 -12.22 -5.84
C LEU A 111 -16.15 -13.39 -4.86
N PHE A 112 -15.63 -13.31 -3.65
CA PHE A 112 -15.83 -14.36 -2.62
C PHE A 112 -17.28 -14.43 -2.10
N LEU A 113 -18.08 -13.37 -2.29
CA LEU A 113 -19.50 -13.36 -1.93
C LEU A 113 -20.40 -13.90 -3.04
N LEU A 114 -19.88 -14.15 -4.23
CA LEU A 114 -20.65 -14.74 -5.32
C LEU A 114 -21.01 -16.18 -4.99
N LYS A 115 -22.31 -16.48 -5.09
CA LYS A 115 -22.85 -17.82 -4.92
C LYS A 115 -23.26 -18.34 -6.28
N ASN A 116 -23.20 -19.65 -6.46
CA ASN A 116 -23.68 -20.29 -7.69
C ASN A 116 -25.17 -20.61 -7.55
N TYR A 117 -25.97 -20.12 -8.49
CA TYR A 117 -27.41 -20.33 -8.54
C TYR A 117 -27.78 -21.05 -9.83
N LEU A 118 -28.58 -22.11 -9.72
CA LEU A 118 -29.25 -22.71 -10.86
C LEU A 118 -30.52 -21.93 -11.16
N VAL A 119 -30.54 -21.20 -12.27
CA VAL A 119 -31.67 -20.37 -12.72
C VAL A 119 -32.38 -21.04 -13.89
N SER A 120 -33.66 -21.03 -13.84
CA SER A 120 -34.52 -21.53 -14.92
C SER A 120 -35.41 -20.43 -15.46
N GLY A 121 -35.58 -20.39 -16.76
CA GLY A 121 -36.50 -19.49 -17.45
C GLY A 121 -37.05 -20.13 -18.73
N LEU A 122 -38.24 -19.71 -19.15
CA LEU A 122 -38.85 -20.11 -20.38
C LEU A 122 -38.44 -19.11 -21.46
N VAL A 123 -37.70 -19.56 -22.47
CA VAL A 123 -37.31 -18.76 -23.63
C VAL A 123 -37.99 -19.38 -24.85
N GLU A 124 -38.86 -18.61 -25.51
CA GLU A 124 -39.79 -19.11 -26.54
C GLU A 124 -40.62 -20.26 -25.99
N GLU A 125 -40.42 -21.48 -26.47
CA GLU A 125 -41.15 -22.70 -26.06
C GLU A 125 -40.27 -23.64 -25.19
N TYR A 126 -38.98 -23.28 -24.96
CA TYR A 126 -38.02 -24.15 -24.26
C TYR A 126 -37.67 -23.62 -22.90
N ARG A 127 -37.63 -24.52 -21.90
CA ARG A 127 -37.17 -24.17 -20.55
C ARG A 127 -35.67 -24.35 -20.45
N ILE A 128 -34.95 -23.23 -20.33
CA ILE A 128 -33.53 -23.18 -20.22
C ILE A 128 -33.16 -23.20 -18.74
N LYS A 129 -32.13 -24.00 -18.35
CA LYS A 129 -31.51 -24.01 -17.04
C LYS A 129 -30.04 -23.69 -17.18
N THR A 130 -29.53 -22.76 -16.38
CA THR A 130 -28.12 -22.39 -16.42
C THR A 130 -27.61 -22.04 -15.03
N ASN A 131 -26.34 -22.31 -14.81
CA ASN A 131 -25.64 -21.93 -13.57
C ASN A 131 -25.09 -20.50 -13.71
N LEU A 132 -25.39 -19.64 -12.74
CA LEU A 132 -24.98 -18.25 -12.73
C LEU A 132 -24.37 -17.89 -11.37
N PHE A 133 -23.27 -17.16 -11.41
CA PHE A 133 -22.64 -16.59 -10.22
C PHE A 133 -23.24 -15.22 -9.92
N ALA A 134 -23.83 -15.06 -8.72
CA ALA A 134 -24.44 -13.80 -8.30
C ALA A 134 -24.33 -13.59 -6.80
N LEU A 135 -24.54 -12.35 -6.35
CA LEU A 135 -24.53 -12.02 -4.92
C LEU A 135 -25.81 -12.46 -4.20
N SER A 136 -26.91 -12.56 -4.93
CA SER A 136 -28.22 -12.93 -4.39
C SER A 136 -29.07 -13.65 -5.46
N PRO A 137 -30.16 -14.36 -5.04
CA PRO A 137 -31.10 -14.96 -6.01
C PRO A 137 -31.68 -13.94 -7.00
N ASN A 138 -32.07 -12.76 -6.51
CA ASN A 138 -32.63 -11.70 -7.33
C ASN A 138 -31.62 -11.17 -8.37
N SER A 139 -30.33 -11.08 -7.99
CA SER A 139 -29.26 -10.71 -8.93
C SER A 139 -29.04 -11.79 -9.98
N ALA A 140 -29.15 -13.06 -9.63
CA ALA A 140 -29.05 -14.17 -10.58
C ALA A 140 -30.19 -14.14 -11.62
N VAL A 141 -31.44 -13.86 -11.19
CA VAL A 141 -32.56 -13.67 -12.08
C VAL A 141 -32.33 -12.51 -13.05
N LYS A 142 -31.86 -11.35 -12.56
CA LYS A 142 -31.53 -10.20 -13.40
C LYS A 142 -30.48 -10.52 -14.47
N ILE A 143 -29.40 -11.22 -14.07
CA ILE A 143 -28.32 -11.64 -14.99
C ILE A 143 -28.93 -12.58 -16.08
N PHE A 144 -29.80 -13.51 -15.68
CA PHE A 144 -30.46 -14.40 -16.60
C PHE A 144 -31.33 -13.62 -17.63
N GLN A 145 -32.15 -12.68 -17.16
CA GLN A 145 -32.99 -11.82 -18.00
C GLN A 145 -32.19 -10.90 -18.93
N GLN A 146 -31.01 -10.41 -18.48
CA GLN A 146 -30.09 -9.66 -19.34
C GLN A 146 -29.56 -10.50 -20.51
N LYS A 147 -29.29 -11.79 -20.23
CA LYS A 147 -28.82 -12.73 -21.25
C LYS A 147 -29.91 -13.22 -22.19
N TYR A 148 -31.13 -13.32 -21.68
CA TYR A 148 -32.33 -13.77 -22.39
C TYR A 148 -33.48 -12.77 -22.14
N PRO A 149 -33.53 -11.64 -22.87
CA PRO A 149 -34.51 -10.56 -22.63
C PRO A 149 -35.97 -10.99 -22.75
N GLU A 150 -36.26 -11.95 -23.62
CA GLU A 150 -37.57 -12.54 -23.86
C GLU A 150 -37.97 -13.62 -22.86
N ALA A 151 -37.09 -13.96 -21.90
CA ALA A 151 -37.38 -15.03 -20.97
C ALA A 151 -38.57 -14.69 -20.07
N LYS A 152 -39.53 -15.62 -19.98
CA LYS A 152 -40.69 -15.57 -19.09
C LYS A 152 -40.49 -16.58 -17.94
N ASP A 153 -41.24 -16.39 -16.86
CA ASP A 153 -41.26 -17.34 -15.73
C ASP A 153 -39.84 -17.72 -15.23
N VAL A 154 -39.02 -16.68 -14.97
CA VAL A 154 -37.64 -16.85 -14.52
C VAL A 154 -37.58 -16.97 -13.00
N TYR A 155 -36.97 -18.05 -12.51
CA TYR A 155 -36.80 -18.29 -11.07
C TYR A 155 -35.53 -19.07 -10.77
N VAL A 156 -35.07 -18.96 -9.50
CA VAL A 156 -33.94 -19.73 -8.97
C VAL A 156 -34.45 -21.07 -8.48
N ILE A 157 -33.89 -22.16 -9.00
CA ILE A 157 -34.25 -23.54 -8.61
C ILE A 157 -33.50 -23.92 -7.33
N GLN A 158 -32.17 -23.64 -7.26
CA GLN A 158 -31.33 -24.11 -6.20
C GLN A 158 -30.12 -23.20 -5.98
N ASN A 159 -29.71 -23.04 -4.70
CA ASN A 159 -28.43 -22.46 -4.33
C ASN A 159 -27.44 -23.62 -4.10
N LEU A 160 -26.53 -23.86 -5.04
CA LEU A 160 -25.65 -25.01 -5.05
C LEU A 160 -24.60 -25.04 -3.91
N PHE A 161 -24.51 -23.98 -3.09
CA PHE A 161 -23.60 -23.93 -1.91
C PHE A 161 -24.20 -24.46 -0.59
N LYS A 162 -25.43 -25.01 -0.61
CA LYS A 162 -26.07 -25.55 0.59
C LYS A 162 -26.02 -27.10 0.68
N GLN A 163 -25.06 -27.76 0.06
CA GLN A 163 -24.83 -29.18 0.31
C GLN A 163 -23.38 -29.42 0.74
N LYS A 164 -23.11 -29.25 2.03
CA LYS A 164 -22.16 -30.03 2.81
C LYS A 164 -22.57 -29.91 4.27
N ASN A 165 -23.40 -30.80 4.70
CA ASN A 165 -23.37 -31.35 6.05
C ASN A 165 -22.98 -32.79 5.91
#